data_4f38a1b43c8f1934ed988e579c214a65
#
_entry.id   4f38a1b43c8f1934ed988e579c214a65
#
_cell.length_a   1.000
_cell.length_b   1.000
_cell.length_c   1.000
_cell.angle_alpha   90.00
_cell.angle_beta   90.00
_cell.angle_gamma   90.00
#
_symmetry.space_group_name_H-M   'P 1'
#
loop_
_entity.id
_entity.type
_entity.pdbx_description
1 polymer ?
#
loop_
_entity_poly.entity_id
_entity_poly.type
_entity_poly.pdbx_seq_one_letter_code
_entity_poly.pdbx_strand_id
1 'polypeptide(L)'
;MAAVTQRINNYLGGVSRQSDDKKLPGQVRECLNGYPDPTFGLTKRPGFEHIANLGTGTTYDGGKWFFIHRTDDEKYIGVITPKPVSGNGTIAIWNVDGTQCTVTYGSGAQAYLTGDRDNYDVLTVQDTSIITNNKIVAAKVAD
;
A
#
# COMPACT_ATOMS: atom_id res chain seq x y z
N MET A 1 -45.83 24.28 16.93
CA MET A 1 -44.39 24.40 16.62
C MET A 1 -44.24 24.53 15.13
N ALA A 2 -43.57 25.55 14.62
CA ALA A 2 -43.27 25.67 13.19
C ALA A 2 -42.17 24.64 12.82
N ALA A 3 -42.39 23.89 11.76
CA ALA A 3 -41.39 22.99 11.23
C ALA A 3 -40.24 23.80 10.62
N VAL A 4 -39.02 23.59 11.07
CA VAL A 4 -37.84 24.18 10.46
C VAL A 4 -37.34 23.21 9.37
N THR A 5 -37.40 23.66 8.13
CA THR A 5 -36.91 22.86 6.99
C THR A 5 -35.60 23.46 6.53
N GLN A 6 -34.54 22.68 6.56
CA GLN A 6 -33.25 23.01 5.97
C GLN A 6 -33.06 22.24 4.67
N ARG A 7 -32.79 22.93 3.58
CA ARG A 7 -32.48 22.33 2.29
C ARG A 7 -30.98 22.39 2.05
N ILE A 8 -30.34 21.23 1.88
CA ILE A 8 -28.95 21.12 1.47
C ILE A 8 -28.93 20.79 -0.03
N ASN A 9 -28.40 21.69 -0.84
CA ASN A 9 -28.45 21.57 -2.30
C ASN A 9 -27.42 20.58 -2.84
N ASN A 10 -26.28 20.44 -2.17
CA ASN A 10 -25.22 19.51 -2.57
C ASN A 10 -24.35 19.16 -1.35
N TYR A 11 -23.54 18.12 -1.51
CA TYR A 11 -22.58 17.65 -0.49
C TYR A 11 -21.13 17.78 -0.99
N LEU A 12 -20.82 18.86 -1.71
CA LEU A 12 -19.51 19.11 -2.30
C LEU A 12 -18.50 19.73 -1.33
N GLY A 13 -18.92 20.12 -0.14
CA GLY A 13 -18.07 20.77 0.86
C GLY A 13 -17.03 19.87 1.51
N GLY A 14 -17.02 18.58 1.16
CA GLY A 14 -16.07 17.60 1.70
C GLY A 14 -16.39 17.14 3.13
N VAL A 15 -15.44 16.45 3.74
CA VAL A 15 -15.57 15.93 5.12
C VAL A 15 -14.99 16.94 6.10
N SER A 16 -15.80 17.34 7.10
CA SER A 16 -15.37 18.22 8.17
C SER A 16 -15.52 17.54 9.53
N ARG A 17 -14.46 17.59 10.34
CA ARG A 17 -14.45 17.11 11.73
C ARG A 17 -14.90 18.16 12.76
N GLN A 18 -15.27 19.34 12.28
CA GLN A 18 -15.83 20.37 13.17
C GLN A 18 -17.16 19.91 13.78
N SER A 19 -17.55 20.55 14.87
CA SER A 19 -18.88 20.39 15.46
C SER A 19 -19.97 20.78 14.45
N ASP A 20 -21.15 20.17 14.55
CA ASP A 20 -22.21 20.33 13.55
C ASP A 20 -22.71 21.78 13.41
N ASP A 21 -22.62 22.56 14.48
CA ASP A 21 -22.94 23.99 14.51
C ASP A 21 -21.94 24.87 13.72
N LYS A 22 -20.74 24.37 13.48
CA LYS A 22 -19.67 25.09 12.76
C LYS A 22 -19.43 24.59 11.34
N LYS A 23 -20.13 23.54 10.93
CA LYS A 23 -20.01 23.02 9.57
C LYS A 23 -20.65 23.97 8.57
N LEU A 24 -19.96 24.16 7.46
CA LEU A 24 -20.53 24.90 6.33
C LEU A 24 -21.58 24.03 5.61
N PRO A 25 -22.58 24.66 4.98
CA PRO A 25 -23.55 23.94 4.15
C PRO A 25 -22.86 23.08 3.10
N GLY A 26 -23.29 21.83 2.97
CA GLY A 26 -22.70 20.86 2.03
C GLY A 26 -21.49 20.09 2.57
N GLN A 27 -21.03 20.36 3.78
CA GLN A 27 -20.05 19.51 4.44
C GLN A 27 -20.72 18.32 5.12
N VAL A 28 -20.02 17.17 5.08
CA VAL A 28 -20.45 15.93 5.74
C VAL A 28 -19.51 15.56 6.88
N ARG A 29 -20.01 14.81 7.86
CA ARG A 29 -19.19 14.29 8.97
C ARG A 29 -18.28 13.15 8.53
N GLU A 30 -18.82 12.31 7.68
CA GLU A 30 -18.16 11.12 7.17
C GLU A 30 -18.65 10.82 5.75
N CYS A 31 -17.77 10.34 4.89
CA CYS A 31 -18.12 9.92 3.53
C CYS A 31 -17.42 8.60 3.23
N LEU A 32 -18.15 7.49 3.35
CA LEU A 32 -17.68 6.16 3.01
C LEU A 32 -18.19 5.77 1.62
N ASN A 33 -17.29 5.34 0.77
CA ASN A 33 -17.61 4.93 -0.61
C ASN A 33 -18.32 6.00 -1.44
N GLY A 34 -18.25 7.26 -1.01
CA GLY A 34 -18.75 8.42 -1.73
C GLY A 34 -17.60 9.23 -2.32
N TYR A 35 -17.91 9.92 -3.42
CA TYR A 35 -17.00 10.82 -4.11
C TYR A 35 -17.76 12.11 -4.44
N PRO A 36 -17.29 13.28 -3.97
CA PRO A 36 -17.88 14.56 -4.32
C PRO A 36 -17.46 14.95 -5.75
N ASP A 37 -18.40 14.93 -6.65
CA ASP A 37 -18.20 15.33 -8.05
C ASP A 37 -18.81 16.72 -8.30
N PRO A 38 -18.06 17.67 -8.87
CA PRO A 38 -18.55 19.02 -9.13
C PRO A 38 -19.78 19.08 -10.05
N THR A 39 -19.94 18.09 -10.93
CA THR A 39 -21.02 18.04 -11.92
C THR A 39 -22.25 17.32 -11.39
N PHE A 40 -22.03 16.18 -10.72
CA PHE A 40 -23.12 15.28 -10.31
C PHE A 40 -23.44 15.33 -8.80
N GLY A 41 -22.67 16.07 -8.02
CA GLY A 41 -22.82 16.12 -6.58
C GLY A 41 -22.14 14.93 -5.89
N LEU A 42 -22.70 14.45 -4.80
CA LEU A 42 -22.17 13.27 -4.11
C LEU A 42 -22.57 12.00 -4.87
N THR A 43 -21.59 11.34 -5.44
CA THR A 43 -21.76 10.09 -6.20
C THR A 43 -21.10 8.92 -5.49
N LYS A 44 -21.44 7.71 -5.90
CA LYS A 44 -20.74 6.50 -5.48
C LYS A 44 -19.33 6.52 -6.07
N ARG A 45 -18.32 6.15 -5.25
CA ARG A 45 -16.96 6.01 -5.77
C ARG A 45 -16.90 4.97 -6.91
N PRO A 46 -16.01 5.14 -7.88
CA PRO A 46 -15.75 4.14 -8.90
C PRO A 46 -15.40 2.78 -8.29
N GLY A 47 -15.69 1.70 -8.99
CA GLY A 47 -15.20 0.37 -8.67
C GLY A 47 -13.69 0.27 -8.78
N PHE A 48 -13.13 -0.83 -8.31
CA PHE A 48 -11.75 -1.19 -8.61
C PHE A 48 -11.70 -1.87 -9.97
N GLU A 49 -10.67 -1.55 -10.73
CA GLU A 49 -10.32 -2.28 -11.94
C GLU A 49 -9.30 -3.37 -11.57
N HIS A 50 -9.52 -4.58 -12.06
CA HIS A 50 -8.56 -5.66 -11.92
C HIS A 50 -7.47 -5.50 -12.99
N ILE A 51 -6.22 -5.30 -12.58
CA ILE A 51 -5.09 -5.10 -13.48
C ILE A 51 -4.43 -6.45 -13.81
N ALA A 52 -3.99 -7.18 -12.78
CA ALA A 52 -3.28 -8.43 -12.97
C ALA A 52 -3.32 -9.33 -11.73
N ASN A 53 -3.11 -10.62 -11.94
CA ASN A 53 -2.83 -11.58 -10.87
C ASN A 53 -1.32 -11.70 -10.69
N LEU A 54 -0.80 -11.34 -9.52
CA LEU A 54 0.64 -11.35 -9.23
C LEU A 54 1.19 -12.72 -8.83
N GLY A 55 0.37 -13.75 -8.82
CA GLY A 55 0.77 -15.12 -8.51
C GLY A 55 -0.40 -16.08 -8.55
N THR A 56 -0.13 -17.35 -8.39
CA THR A 56 -1.13 -18.41 -8.36
C THR A 56 -1.16 -19.10 -7.00
N GLY A 57 -2.37 -19.39 -6.49
CA GLY A 57 -2.55 -20.10 -5.23
C GLY A 57 -1.90 -19.37 -4.05
N THR A 58 -1.11 -20.09 -3.29
CA THR A 58 -0.47 -19.64 -2.03
C THR A 58 0.97 -19.17 -2.21
N THR A 59 1.40 -18.85 -3.44
CA THR A 59 2.81 -18.57 -3.76
C THR A 59 3.43 -17.46 -2.89
N TYR A 60 2.64 -16.45 -2.54
CA TYR A 60 3.09 -15.29 -1.75
C TYR A 60 2.39 -15.15 -0.41
N ASP A 61 1.72 -16.22 0.04
CA ASP A 61 1.09 -16.24 1.36
C ASP A 61 2.16 -16.06 2.46
N GLY A 62 1.84 -15.23 3.44
CA GLY A 62 2.78 -14.88 4.49
C GLY A 62 3.95 -13.99 4.04
N GLY A 63 3.96 -13.50 2.81
CA GLY A 63 4.96 -12.57 2.34
C GLY A 63 4.82 -11.16 2.91
N LYS A 64 5.93 -10.43 3.02
CA LYS A 64 5.96 -9.01 3.34
C LYS A 64 5.84 -8.21 2.05
N TRP A 65 4.72 -7.55 1.86
CA TRP A 65 4.49 -6.67 0.72
C TRP A 65 5.04 -5.27 0.97
N PHE A 66 5.60 -4.65 -0.06
CA PHE A 66 6.11 -3.29 -0.02
C PHE A 66 5.95 -2.61 -1.38
N PHE A 67 6.05 -1.28 -1.38
CA PHE A 67 5.95 -0.48 -2.58
C PHE A 67 7.26 0.25 -2.82
N ILE A 68 7.64 0.34 -4.08
CA ILE A 68 8.74 1.18 -4.55
C ILE A 68 8.11 2.30 -5.38
N HIS A 69 8.30 3.53 -4.94
CA HIS A 69 7.84 4.71 -5.65
C HIS A 69 9.06 5.55 -5.99
N ARG A 70 9.59 5.37 -7.17
CA ARG A 70 10.80 6.05 -7.64
C ARG A 70 10.45 7.40 -8.26
N THR A 71 9.51 7.40 -9.20
CA THR A 71 8.95 8.59 -9.87
C THR A 71 7.46 8.40 -10.05
N ASP A 72 6.77 9.40 -10.61
CA ASP A 72 5.35 9.27 -10.92
C ASP A 72 5.05 8.19 -11.96
N ASP A 73 6.01 7.91 -12.84
CA ASP A 73 5.89 6.90 -13.90
C ASP A 73 6.51 5.55 -13.51
N GLU A 74 7.41 5.54 -12.54
CA GLU A 74 8.13 4.33 -12.10
C GLU A 74 7.70 3.90 -10.71
N LYS A 75 6.74 3.03 -10.66
CA LYS A 75 6.17 2.45 -9.44
C LYS A 75 6.17 0.93 -9.54
N TYR A 76 6.54 0.28 -8.46
CA TYR A 76 6.62 -1.17 -8.41
C TYR A 76 5.97 -1.69 -7.13
N ILE A 77 5.49 -2.92 -7.20
CA ILE A 77 5.00 -3.68 -6.07
C ILE A 77 5.97 -4.83 -5.84
N GLY A 78 6.46 -4.95 -4.62
CA GLY A 78 7.37 -6.03 -4.25
C GLY A 78 6.81 -6.90 -3.14
N VAL A 79 7.26 -8.15 -3.10
CA VAL A 79 6.99 -9.07 -2.00
C VAL A 79 8.26 -9.80 -1.61
N ILE A 80 8.53 -9.86 -0.32
CA ILE A 80 9.54 -10.74 0.27
C ILE A 80 8.81 -11.97 0.76
N THR A 81 9.18 -13.15 0.24
CA THR A 81 8.68 -14.43 0.72
C THR A 81 9.79 -15.11 1.53
N PRO A 82 9.75 -15.00 2.87
CA PRO A 82 10.77 -15.55 3.72
C PRO A 82 10.69 -17.07 3.82
N LYS A 83 11.79 -17.71 4.23
CA LYS A 83 11.81 -19.12 4.61
C LYS A 83 11.93 -19.24 6.13
N PRO A 84 10.93 -19.80 6.81
CA PRO A 84 10.89 -19.76 8.28
C PRO A 84 11.98 -20.62 8.94
N VAL A 85 12.42 -21.72 8.35
CA VAL A 85 13.31 -22.69 9.02
C VAL A 85 14.62 -22.94 8.26
N SER A 86 14.56 -23.13 6.96
CA SER A 86 15.76 -23.39 6.14
C SER A 86 15.49 -23.12 4.67
N GLY A 87 16.55 -22.80 3.94
CA GLY A 87 16.49 -22.46 2.52
C GLY A 87 16.57 -20.97 2.26
N ASN A 88 16.46 -20.62 1.01
CA ASN A 88 16.57 -19.24 0.56
C ASN A 88 15.17 -18.63 0.39
N GLY A 89 14.93 -17.49 1.03
CA GLY A 89 13.78 -16.67 0.74
C GLY A 89 13.88 -16.05 -0.65
N THR A 90 12.80 -15.47 -1.12
CA THR A 90 12.73 -14.84 -2.44
C THR A 90 12.11 -13.46 -2.37
N ILE A 91 12.49 -12.63 -3.32
CA ILE A 91 11.86 -11.34 -3.58
C ILE A 91 11.29 -11.41 -5.00
N ALA A 92 10.04 -11.02 -5.14
CA ALA A 92 9.43 -10.81 -6.44
C ALA A 92 8.99 -9.35 -6.56
N ILE A 93 9.16 -8.79 -7.74
CA ILE A 93 8.84 -7.38 -8.01
C ILE A 93 8.07 -7.32 -9.34
N TRP A 94 7.04 -6.47 -9.37
CA TRP A 94 6.24 -6.22 -10.57
C TRP A 94 6.07 -4.72 -10.79
N ASN A 95 5.96 -4.36 -12.05
CA ASN A 95 5.41 -3.07 -12.45
C ASN A 95 3.94 -2.96 -12.00
N VAL A 96 3.42 -1.76 -11.97
CA VAL A 96 1.99 -1.52 -11.65
C VAL A 96 1.02 -2.13 -12.67
N ASP A 97 1.48 -2.49 -13.85
CA ASP A 97 0.72 -3.21 -14.89
C ASP A 97 0.68 -4.73 -14.67
N GLY A 98 1.39 -5.25 -13.66
CA GLY A 98 1.51 -6.67 -13.35
C GLY A 98 2.65 -7.39 -14.05
N THR A 99 3.45 -6.71 -14.86
CA THR A 99 4.63 -7.31 -15.50
C THR A 99 5.72 -7.57 -14.47
N GLN A 100 6.16 -8.83 -14.35
CA GLN A 100 7.18 -9.23 -13.39
C GLN A 100 8.58 -8.78 -13.82
N CYS A 101 9.30 -8.17 -12.89
CA CYS A 101 10.69 -7.79 -13.08
C CYS A 101 11.63 -8.95 -12.73
N THR A 102 12.76 -9.05 -13.43
CA THR A 102 13.81 -10.01 -13.08
C THR A 102 14.58 -9.54 -11.85
N VAL A 103 14.66 -10.39 -10.82
CA VAL A 103 15.43 -10.14 -9.61
C VAL A 103 16.68 -10.97 -9.62
N THR A 104 17.85 -10.31 -9.53
CA THR A 104 19.15 -10.97 -9.46
C THR A 104 19.71 -10.80 -8.04
N TYR A 105 20.21 -11.89 -7.46
CA TYR A 105 20.75 -11.91 -6.10
C TYR A 105 22.26 -11.87 -6.10
N GLY A 106 22.84 -11.05 -5.25
CA GLY A 106 24.24 -11.15 -4.90
C GLY A 106 24.53 -12.45 -4.09
N SER A 107 25.80 -12.82 -4.01
CA SER A 107 26.21 -14.01 -3.26
C SER A 107 25.76 -13.95 -1.81
N GLY A 108 25.04 -14.98 -1.35
CA GLY A 108 24.51 -15.08 0.02
C GLY A 108 23.29 -14.20 0.35
N ALA A 109 22.85 -13.32 -0.55
CA ALA A 109 21.76 -12.39 -0.26
C ALA A 109 20.43 -13.09 0.08
N GLN A 110 20.15 -14.23 -0.56
CA GLN A 110 18.92 -14.98 -0.28
C GLN A 110 18.90 -15.62 1.11
N ALA A 111 20.07 -15.95 1.68
CA ALA A 111 20.17 -16.47 3.05
C ALA A 111 19.74 -15.43 4.10
N TYR A 112 19.82 -14.14 3.77
CA TYR A 112 19.31 -13.06 4.62
C TYR A 112 17.77 -13.05 4.71
N LEU A 113 17.08 -13.68 3.77
CA LEU A 113 15.62 -13.70 3.68
C LEU A 113 15.02 -14.88 4.49
N THR A 114 15.35 -14.95 5.78
CA THR A 114 14.87 -15.97 6.72
C THR A 114 13.94 -15.37 7.77
N GLY A 115 13.12 -16.19 8.43
CA GLY A 115 12.17 -15.77 9.47
C GLY A 115 10.76 -15.56 8.92
N ASP A 116 10.01 -14.67 9.56
CA ASP A 116 8.63 -14.38 9.25
C ASP A 116 8.49 -12.98 8.62
N ARG A 117 7.37 -12.70 7.97
CA ARG A 117 7.10 -11.39 7.35
C ARG A 117 7.25 -10.21 8.30
N ASP A 118 6.95 -10.42 9.58
CA ASP A 118 6.98 -9.37 10.61
C ASP A 118 8.41 -9.04 11.07
N ASN A 119 9.40 -9.79 10.58
CA ASN A 119 10.82 -9.52 10.84
C ASN A 119 11.43 -8.50 9.86
N TYR A 120 10.70 -8.11 8.83
CA TYR A 120 11.21 -7.24 7.78
C TYR A 120 10.62 -5.85 7.85
N ASP A 121 11.49 -4.86 7.73
CA ASP A 121 11.12 -3.50 7.39
C ASP A 121 11.78 -3.11 6.07
N VAL A 122 11.04 -2.37 5.26
CA VAL A 122 11.50 -1.91 3.94
C VAL A 122 11.36 -0.41 3.86
N LEU A 123 12.46 0.25 3.56
CA LEU A 123 12.50 1.69 3.31
C LEU A 123 13.05 1.94 1.91
N THR A 124 12.31 2.63 1.09
CA THR A 124 12.75 3.05 -0.24
C THR A 124 13.12 4.52 -0.23
N VAL A 125 14.34 4.82 -0.67
CA VAL A 125 14.85 6.18 -0.83
C VAL A 125 15.41 6.30 -2.24
N GLN A 126 14.76 7.09 -3.05
CA GLN A 126 15.09 7.21 -4.49
C GLN A 126 15.17 5.84 -5.18
N ASP A 127 16.33 5.48 -5.71
CA ASP A 127 16.56 4.24 -6.48
C ASP A 127 16.97 3.05 -5.61
N THR A 128 17.00 3.21 -4.30
CA THR A 128 17.49 2.20 -3.37
C THR A 128 16.41 1.81 -2.38
N SER A 129 16.14 0.53 -2.26
CA SER A 129 15.30 -0.04 -1.21
C SER A 129 16.19 -0.76 -0.19
N ILE A 130 16.12 -0.32 1.05
CA ILE A 130 16.85 -0.91 2.17
C ILE A 130 15.90 -1.89 2.85
N ILE A 131 16.29 -3.16 2.91
CA ILE A 131 15.54 -4.21 3.57
C ILE A 131 16.30 -4.59 4.85
N THR A 132 15.64 -4.45 5.99
CA THR A 132 16.18 -4.89 7.28
C THR A 132 15.47 -6.15 7.73
N ASN A 133 16.20 -7.03 8.45
CA ASN A 133 15.68 -8.25 9.03
C ASN A 133 16.13 -8.34 10.49
N ASN A 134 15.22 -8.22 11.43
CA ASN A 134 15.52 -8.21 12.87
C ASN A 134 15.89 -9.60 13.44
N LYS A 135 15.77 -10.67 12.65
CA LYS A 135 16.24 -12.02 13.02
C LYS A 135 17.73 -12.20 12.80
N ILE A 136 18.34 -11.38 11.95
CA ILE A 136 19.75 -11.49 11.60
C ILE A 136 20.56 -10.48 12.41
N VAL A 137 21.46 -10.96 13.23
CA VAL A 137 22.40 -10.11 13.95
C VAL A 137 23.47 -9.66 12.99
N ALA A 138 23.66 -8.36 12.86
CA ALA A 138 24.79 -7.80 12.11
C ALA A 138 26.09 -8.18 12.80
N ALA A 139 26.92 -8.94 12.12
CA ALA A 139 28.26 -9.27 12.61
C ALA A 139 29.32 -8.45 11.86
N LYS A 140 30.29 -7.93 12.60
CA LYS A 140 31.48 -7.35 11.98
C LYS A 140 32.31 -8.50 11.39
N VAL A 141 32.73 -8.36 10.14
CA VAL A 141 33.72 -9.29 9.56
C VAL A 141 34.99 -9.15 10.40
N ALA A 142 35.50 -10.27 10.88
CA ALA A 142 36.80 -10.28 11.56
C ALA A 142 37.88 -9.86 10.55
N ASP A 143 38.71 -8.92 10.93
CA ASP A 143 39.85 -8.48 10.14
C ASP A 143 40.89 -9.59 10.03
#